data_9f1c08f533d18e0cd76e14668f6b3aff
#
_entry.id   9f1c08f533d18e0cd76e14668f6b3aff
#
_cell.length_a   1.000
_cell.length_b   1.000
_cell.length_c   1.000
_cell.angle_alpha   90.00
_cell.angle_beta   90.00
_cell.angle_gamma   90.00
#
_symmetry.space_group_name_H-M   'P 1'
#
loop_
_entity.id
_entity.type
_entity.pdbx_description
1 polymer ?
#
loop_
_entity_poly.entity_id
_entity_poly.type
_entity_poly.pdbx_seq_one_letter_code
_entity_poly.pdbx_strand_id
1 'polypeptide(L)'
;MKQALIVLSLVNLILSACASKSTTTPAPTVSVGSAAPAATPTMPGTIATSTSAPTTGNYRIPPQKTSWQIQYTGEIDINLDVGVFNLDLFETSAGVIEALHQRGVFVMCYFSAGSYEDWRPDSSRFPSEVLGKEMEGWPGEKWLDIRRLDLLAPIVEARLGLAARKGCDGVDPDNVNGYDNDTGFPLTYDDQITYNVFLAWLAHSQGLAIGLKNDLEQIPDLLPYFDWILNEECFTRQECHHLLPFIQAGKPVFVVEYETPPQEFCPQANQMGFNALHKKWELDAYRTDCQQFSAP
;
A
#
# COMPACT_ATOMS: atom_id res chain seq x y z
N MET A 1 27.25 7.60 23.96
CA MET A 1 28.22 6.56 24.37
C MET A 1 27.53 5.57 25.32
N LYS A 2 27.06 4.45 24.82
CA LYS A 2 26.78 3.22 25.60
C LYS A 2 26.98 2.06 24.63
N GLN A 3 27.99 1.25 24.91
CA GLN A 3 28.39 0.07 24.14
C GLN A 3 27.39 -1.07 24.40
N ALA A 4 26.96 -1.76 23.34
CA ALA A 4 26.25 -3.04 23.46
C ALA A 4 27.25 -4.19 23.35
N LEU A 5 27.20 -5.09 24.34
CA LEU A 5 28.01 -6.31 24.43
C LEU A 5 27.50 -7.33 23.40
N ILE A 6 28.45 -7.86 22.62
CA ILE A 6 28.29 -9.04 21.78
C ILE A 6 28.56 -10.28 22.63
N VAL A 7 27.57 -11.18 22.75
CA VAL A 7 27.77 -12.52 23.28
C VAL A 7 27.86 -13.52 22.14
N LEU A 8 29.10 -14.05 21.93
CA LEU A 8 29.33 -15.16 21.01
C LEU A 8 28.97 -16.47 21.74
N SER A 9 28.05 -17.25 21.19
CA SER A 9 27.83 -18.64 21.57
C SER A 9 28.29 -19.57 20.47
N LEU A 10 29.40 -20.29 20.75
CA LEU A 10 29.88 -21.42 19.96
C LEU A 10 28.97 -22.64 20.22
N VAL A 11 28.43 -23.24 19.18
CA VAL A 11 27.82 -24.58 19.24
C VAL A 11 28.57 -25.54 18.32
N ASN A 12 29.06 -26.60 18.94
CA ASN A 12 29.81 -27.68 18.31
C ASN A 12 28.95 -28.55 17.38
N LEU A 13 29.48 -28.82 16.19
CA LEU A 13 28.98 -29.83 15.28
C LEU A 13 29.38 -31.25 15.75
N ILE A 14 28.40 -32.12 15.89
CA ILE A 14 28.62 -33.57 15.93
C ILE A 14 28.02 -34.16 14.65
N LEU A 15 28.91 -34.65 13.77
CA LEU A 15 28.51 -35.45 12.61
C LEU A 15 28.18 -36.88 13.08
N SER A 16 27.00 -37.37 12.73
CA SER A 16 26.69 -38.81 12.76
C SER A 16 26.16 -39.20 11.39
N ALA A 17 26.92 -39.98 10.67
CA ALA A 17 26.58 -40.54 9.39
C ALA A 17 25.76 -41.85 9.62
N CYS A 18 24.51 -41.89 9.12
CA CYS A 18 23.78 -43.14 8.92
C CYS A 18 23.39 -43.31 7.45
N ALA A 19 23.96 -44.28 6.80
CA ALA A 19 23.62 -44.69 5.45
C ALA A 19 22.31 -45.48 5.46
N SER A 20 21.30 -45.02 4.72
CA SER A 20 20.06 -45.78 4.46
C SER A 20 19.90 -45.99 2.96
N LYS A 21 19.67 -47.25 2.62
CA LYS A 21 19.48 -47.73 1.24
C LYS A 21 18.18 -47.21 0.66
N SER A 22 18.25 -46.61 -0.54
CA SER A 22 17.09 -46.20 -1.33
C SER A 22 16.48 -47.37 -2.07
N THR A 23 15.24 -47.68 -1.80
CA THR A 23 14.36 -48.50 -2.68
C THR A 23 13.53 -47.53 -3.52
N THR A 24 13.76 -47.52 -4.81
CA THR A 24 13.02 -46.75 -5.81
C THR A 24 11.68 -47.46 -6.15
N THR A 25 10.58 -46.85 -5.78
CA THR A 25 9.25 -47.16 -6.29
C THR A 25 8.89 -46.16 -7.39
N PRO A 26 8.43 -46.57 -8.58
CA PRO A 26 8.07 -45.61 -9.62
C PRO A 26 6.79 -44.86 -9.27
N ALA A 27 6.83 -43.53 -9.41
CA ALA A 27 5.70 -42.65 -9.22
C ALA A 27 4.69 -42.75 -10.39
N PRO A 28 3.38 -42.59 -10.13
CA PRO A 28 2.40 -42.53 -11.19
C PRO A 28 2.53 -41.26 -12.00
N THR A 29 2.53 -41.40 -13.32
CA THR A 29 2.49 -40.29 -14.29
C THR A 29 1.14 -39.60 -14.21
N VAL A 30 1.12 -38.40 -13.61
CA VAL A 30 -0.03 -37.50 -13.69
C VAL A 30 0.12 -36.67 -14.98
N SER A 31 -0.81 -36.87 -15.90
CA SER A 31 -0.95 -36.03 -17.09
C SER A 31 -1.32 -34.62 -16.67
N VAL A 32 -0.37 -33.70 -16.79
CA VAL A 32 -0.63 -32.26 -16.59
C VAL A 32 -1.35 -31.75 -17.82
N GLY A 33 -2.65 -31.52 -17.70
CA GLY A 33 -3.41 -30.78 -18.70
C GLY A 33 -2.83 -29.35 -18.78
N SER A 34 -2.39 -28.97 -20.00
CA SER A 34 -1.93 -27.61 -20.31
C SER A 34 -3.08 -26.66 -20.04
N ALA A 35 -2.97 -25.89 -18.94
CA ALA A 35 -3.80 -24.73 -18.73
C ALA A 35 -3.38 -23.67 -19.76
N ALA A 36 -4.33 -23.16 -20.54
CA ALA A 36 -4.12 -22.04 -21.43
C ALA A 36 -3.62 -20.83 -20.61
N PRO A 37 -2.66 -20.05 -21.11
CA PRO A 37 -2.22 -18.84 -20.42
C PRO A 37 -3.43 -17.91 -20.24
N ALA A 38 -3.64 -17.42 -19.04
CA ALA A 38 -4.59 -16.34 -18.76
C ALA A 38 -4.25 -15.16 -19.65
N ALA A 39 -5.25 -14.62 -20.36
CA ALA A 39 -5.06 -13.47 -21.21
C ALA A 39 -4.58 -12.29 -20.34
N THR A 40 -3.38 -11.78 -20.60
CA THR A 40 -2.88 -10.54 -20.01
C THR A 40 -3.85 -9.42 -20.39
N PRO A 41 -4.37 -8.63 -19.45
CA PRO A 41 -5.22 -7.51 -19.79
C PRO A 41 -4.43 -6.53 -20.68
N THR A 42 -4.87 -6.36 -21.92
CA THR A 42 -4.24 -5.44 -22.86
C THR A 42 -4.60 -4.01 -22.47
N MET A 43 -3.60 -3.21 -22.15
CA MET A 43 -3.76 -1.78 -22.02
C MET A 43 -4.38 -1.20 -23.31
N PRO A 44 -5.38 -0.33 -23.24
CA PRO A 44 -5.86 0.37 -24.42
C PRO A 44 -4.69 1.20 -24.97
N GLY A 45 -4.33 0.94 -26.21
CA GLY A 45 -3.25 1.62 -26.89
C GLY A 45 -3.47 3.13 -26.93
N THR A 46 -2.39 3.90 -26.75
CA THR A 46 -2.28 5.35 -26.84
C THR A 46 -3.41 6.08 -26.11
N ILE A 47 -3.12 6.66 -24.95
CA ILE A 47 -4.04 7.54 -24.22
C ILE A 47 -4.34 8.75 -25.10
N ALA A 48 -5.28 8.57 -26.04
CA ALA A 48 -5.97 9.70 -26.63
C ALA A 48 -6.80 10.32 -25.49
N THR A 49 -6.61 11.60 -25.26
CA THR A 49 -7.36 12.46 -24.34
C THR A 49 -8.87 12.29 -24.53
N SER A 50 -9.42 11.21 -24.00
CA SER A 50 -10.86 11.07 -23.78
C SER A 50 -11.07 11.17 -22.27
N THR A 51 -11.55 12.31 -21.86
CA THR A 51 -11.99 12.73 -20.52
C THR A 51 -13.21 11.94 -20.02
N SER A 52 -13.11 10.63 -19.96
CA SER A 52 -14.08 9.82 -19.22
C SER A 52 -13.32 9.06 -18.16
N ALA A 53 -13.44 9.53 -16.90
CA ALA A 53 -13.10 8.75 -15.73
C ALA A 53 -13.73 7.35 -15.85
N PRO A 54 -13.07 6.29 -15.34
CA PRO A 54 -13.64 4.95 -15.33
C PRO A 54 -15.03 5.02 -14.68
N THR A 55 -16.03 4.50 -15.36
CA THR A 55 -17.38 4.35 -14.82
C THR A 55 -17.29 3.63 -13.49
N THR A 56 -17.90 4.18 -12.46
CA THR A 56 -18.00 3.65 -11.10
C THR A 56 -18.19 2.14 -11.12
N GLY A 57 -17.10 1.40 -10.85
CA GLY A 57 -17.15 -0.03 -10.60
C GLY A 57 -18.06 -0.31 -9.40
N ASN A 58 -18.51 -1.55 -9.28
CA ASN A 58 -19.40 -1.98 -8.17
C ASN A 58 -18.56 -2.22 -6.90
N TYR A 59 -17.78 -1.20 -6.46
CA TYR A 59 -16.96 -1.22 -5.25
C TYR A 59 -17.39 -0.09 -4.30
N ARG A 60 -17.14 -0.30 -3.01
CA ARG A 60 -17.40 0.70 -1.97
C ARG A 60 -16.27 1.73 -1.96
N ILE A 61 -16.59 2.96 -1.60
CA ILE A 61 -15.60 4.00 -1.25
C ILE A 61 -15.90 4.47 0.18
N PRO A 62 -14.90 4.88 0.95
CA PRO A 62 -15.14 5.40 2.29
C PRO A 62 -15.86 6.76 2.23
N PRO A 63 -16.66 7.11 3.24
CA PRO A 63 -17.31 8.42 3.29
C PRO A 63 -16.25 9.52 3.43
N GLN A 64 -16.56 10.71 2.89
CA GLN A 64 -15.65 11.86 2.92
C GLN A 64 -15.19 12.21 4.35
N LYS A 65 -16.09 12.11 5.33
CA LYS A 65 -15.77 12.30 6.74
C LYS A 65 -16.03 11.03 7.52
N THR A 66 -15.00 10.50 8.16
CA THR A 66 -15.07 9.25 8.91
C THR A 66 -13.98 9.19 9.99
N SER A 67 -14.22 8.44 11.06
CA SER A 67 -13.15 8.03 11.96
C SER A 67 -12.35 6.87 11.32
N TRP A 68 -11.06 6.79 11.60
CA TRP A 68 -10.22 5.76 11.02
C TRP A 68 -9.03 5.35 11.87
N GLN A 69 -8.42 4.24 11.52
CA GLN A 69 -7.16 3.76 12.07
C GLN A 69 -6.24 3.30 10.94
N ILE A 70 -4.97 3.64 11.05
CA ILE A 70 -3.89 3.02 10.28
C ILE A 70 -3.01 2.24 11.25
N GLN A 71 -2.83 0.95 11.00
CA GLN A 71 -2.06 0.11 11.88
C GLN A 71 -1.41 -1.05 11.10
N TYR A 72 -0.07 -1.11 11.12
CA TYR A 72 0.70 -2.14 10.43
C TYR A 72 1.44 -3.06 11.41
N THR A 73 1.50 -2.69 12.69
CA THR A 73 2.20 -3.49 13.71
C THR A 73 1.32 -3.74 14.94
N GLY A 74 1.60 -4.84 15.64
CA GLY A 74 0.90 -5.21 16.87
C GLY A 74 -0.46 -5.88 16.62
N GLU A 75 -1.18 -6.16 17.69
CA GLU A 75 -2.50 -6.79 17.66
C GLU A 75 -3.57 -5.78 17.22
N ILE A 76 -4.39 -6.16 16.27
CA ILE A 76 -5.50 -5.35 15.75
C ILE A 76 -6.70 -5.47 16.70
N ASP A 77 -7.10 -4.35 17.29
CA ASP A 77 -8.36 -4.28 18.03
C ASP A 77 -9.55 -4.16 17.10
N ILE A 78 -10.13 -5.30 16.76
CA ILE A 78 -11.32 -5.36 15.90
C ILE A 78 -12.56 -4.68 16.50
N ASN A 79 -12.54 -4.32 17.80
CA ASN A 79 -13.64 -3.63 18.47
C ASN A 79 -13.46 -2.10 18.51
N LEU A 80 -12.33 -1.58 18.04
CA LEU A 80 -12.13 -0.13 17.94
C LEU A 80 -13.27 0.50 17.11
N ASP A 81 -13.89 1.55 17.66
CA ASP A 81 -15.02 2.22 17.01
C ASP A 81 -14.54 3.23 15.96
N VAL A 82 -14.31 2.70 14.76
CA VAL A 82 -13.89 3.47 13.59
C VAL A 82 -14.64 3.00 12.34
N GLY A 83 -14.81 3.90 11.40
CA GLY A 83 -15.46 3.59 10.11
C GLY A 83 -14.50 3.00 9.07
N VAL A 84 -13.19 3.21 9.23
CA VAL A 84 -12.16 2.75 8.28
C VAL A 84 -10.95 2.20 9.02
N PHE A 85 -10.41 1.09 8.53
CA PHE A 85 -9.09 0.59 8.90
C PHE A 85 -8.16 0.53 7.67
N ASN A 86 -6.93 0.99 7.84
CA ASN A 86 -5.84 0.75 6.89
C ASN A 86 -4.85 -0.23 7.52
N LEU A 87 -4.70 -1.40 6.90
CA LEU A 87 -4.00 -2.57 7.43
C LEU A 87 -3.01 -3.13 6.41
N ASP A 88 -1.91 -3.73 6.88
CA ASP A 88 -0.95 -4.39 5.99
C ASP A 88 -1.60 -5.57 5.25
N LEU A 89 -1.44 -5.60 3.91
CA LEU A 89 -2.02 -6.63 3.05
C LEU A 89 -1.53 -8.03 3.38
N PHE A 90 -0.24 -8.19 3.67
CA PHE A 90 0.37 -9.50 3.85
C PHE A 90 0.16 -10.04 5.27
N GLU A 91 0.33 -9.18 6.26
CA GLU A 91 0.29 -9.55 7.68
C GLU A 91 -1.15 -9.72 8.22
N THR A 92 -2.13 -9.02 7.63
CA THR A 92 -3.52 -9.10 8.09
C THR A 92 -4.21 -10.34 7.56
N SER A 93 -4.82 -11.13 8.41
CA SER A 93 -5.61 -12.31 8.00
C SER A 93 -6.98 -11.93 7.43
N ALA A 94 -7.51 -12.75 6.52
CA ALA A 94 -8.88 -12.57 6.01
C ALA A 94 -9.93 -12.61 7.14
N GLY A 95 -9.70 -13.36 8.22
CA GLY A 95 -10.60 -13.40 9.36
C GLY A 95 -10.70 -12.07 10.13
N VAL A 96 -9.61 -11.29 10.22
CA VAL A 96 -9.63 -9.93 10.78
C VAL A 96 -10.47 -9.00 9.90
N ILE A 97 -10.28 -9.06 8.58
CA ILE A 97 -11.04 -8.26 7.63
C ILE A 97 -12.53 -8.58 7.69
N GLU A 98 -12.88 -9.88 7.74
CA GLU A 98 -14.26 -10.34 7.88
C GLU A 98 -14.90 -9.83 9.20
N ALA A 99 -14.17 -9.91 10.31
CA ALA A 99 -14.67 -9.42 11.61
C ALA A 99 -14.92 -7.90 11.60
N LEU A 100 -14.07 -7.12 10.93
CA LEU A 100 -14.27 -5.69 10.71
C LEU A 100 -15.49 -5.41 9.82
N HIS A 101 -15.69 -6.19 8.75
CA HIS A 101 -16.86 -6.08 7.88
C HIS A 101 -18.19 -6.37 8.60
N GLN A 102 -18.22 -7.32 9.53
CA GLN A 102 -19.40 -7.59 10.35
C GLN A 102 -19.83 -6.39 11.18
N ARG A 103 -18.93 -5.45 11.41
CA ARG A 103 -19.18 -4.16 12.09
C ARG A 103 -19.41 -3.00 11.10
N GLY A 104 -19.40 -3.26 9.80
CA GLY A 104 -19.58 -2.25 8.75
C GLY A 104 -18.35 -1.41 8.44
N VAL A 105 -17.18 -1.77 9.00
CA VAL A 105 -15.91 -1.06 8.79
C VAL A 105 -15.43 -1.23 7.35
N PHE A 106 -14.92 -0.17 6.73
CA PHE A 106 -14.23 -0.21 5.44
C PHE A 106 -12.77 -0.59 5.66
N VAL A 107 -12.24 -1.54 4.90
CA VAL A 107 -10.86 -2.00 5.05
C VAL A 107 -10.02 -1.66 3.83
N MET A 108 -9.03 -0.79 4.04
CA MET A 108 -7.95 -0.52 3.10
C MET A 108 -6.80 -1.50 3.35
N CYS A 109 -6.23 -2.06 2.29
CA CYS A 109 -5.07 -2.94 2.39
C CYS A 109 -3.84 -2.28 1.80
N TYR A 110 -2.86 -1.99 2.67
CA TYR A 110 -1.58 -1.39 2.34
C TYR A 110 -0.63 -2.41 1.69
N PHE A 111 0.08 -1.96 0.69
CA PHE A 111 1.29 -2.61 0.18
C PHE A 111 2.16 -1.58 -0.56
N SER A 112 3.49 -1.74 -0.56
CA SER A 112 4.33 -0.88 -1.38
C SER A 112 4.19 -1.25 -2.87
N ALA A 113 3.86 -0.27 -3.71
CA ALA A 113 3.74 -0.45 -5.16
C ALA A 113 4.96 0.10 -5.92
N GLY A 114 5.62 1.14 -5.38
CA GLY A 114 6.79 1.76 -5.99
C GLY A 114 8.11 1.29 -5.42
N SER A 115 8.09 0.37 -4.44
CA SER A 115 9.30 -0.22 -3.89
C SER A 115 9.23 -1.73 -3.76
N TYR A 116 10.41 -2.33 -3.70
CA TYR A 116 10.68 -3.71 -3.34
C TYR A 116 11.00 -3.79 -1.85
N GLU A 117 10.40 -4.74 -1.15
CA GLU A 117 10.65 -5.03 0.25
C GLU A 117 11.16 -6.48 0.37
N ASP A 118 12.39 -6.71 0.87
CA ASP A 118 13.05 -8.03 0.87
C ASP A 118 12.37 -9.05 1.81
N TRP A 119 11.60 -8.57 2.79
CA TRP A 119 10.86 -9.40 3.75
C TRP A 119 9.48 -9.86 3.27
N ARG A 120 9.00 -9.37 2.13
CA ARG A 120 7.68 -9.76 1.62
C ARG A 120 7.68 -11.18 1.05
N PRO A 121 6.59 -11.93 1.21
CA PRO A 121 6.53 -13.33 0.73
C PRO A 121 6.73 -13.47 -0.78
N ASP A 122 6.45 -12.42 -1.54
CA ASP A 122 6.56 -12.38 -3.00
C ASP A 122 7.84 -11.68 -3.51
N SER A 123 8.77 -11.34 -2.62
CA SER A 123 10.01 -10.62 -2.97
C SER A 123 10.81 -11.32 -4.06
N SER A 124 10.87 -12.65 -4.05
CA SER A 124 11.58 -13.45 -5.08
C SER A 124 11.00 -13.34 -6.50
N ARG A 125 9.84 -12.73 -6.67
CA ARG A 125 9.22 -12.51 -7.99
C ARG A 125 9.76 -11.28 -8.70
N PHE A 126 10.43 -10.38 -7.99
CA PHE A 126 10.97 -9.16 -8.59
C PHE A 126 12.30 -9.45 -9.28
N PRO A 127 12.40 -9.24 -10.62
CA PRO A 127 13.66 -9.35 -11.32
C PRO A 127 14.66 -8.30 -10.84
N SER A 128 15.94 -8.67 -10.74
CA SER A 128 16.98 -7.75 -10.26
C SER A 128 17.12 -6.47 -11.10
N GLU A 129 16.73 -6.52 -12.37
CA GLU A 129 16.81 -5.39 -13.30
C GLU A 129 15.81 -4.26 -13.02
N VAL A 130 14.78 -4.51 -12.20
CA VAL A 130 13.84 -3.46 -11.77
C VAL A 130 14.18 -2.90 -10.39
N LEU A 131 15.20 -3.43 -9.71
CA LEU A 131 15.61 -2.99 -8.37
C LEU A 131 16.59 -1.83 -8.45
N GLY A 132 16.19 -0.69 -7.92
CA GLY A 132 16.97 0.54 -7.88
C GLY A 132 17.80 0.70 -6.60
N LYS A 133 17.97 1.96 -6.18
CA LYS A 133 18.69 2.29 -4.95
C LYS A 133 17.89 1.84 -3.72
N GLU A 134 18.63 1.55 -2.64
CA GLU A 134 18.00 1.41 -1.31
C GLU A 134 17.29 2.69 -0.91
N MET A 135 16.13 2.53 -0.28
CA MET A 135 15.37 3.64 0.24
C MET A 135 16.00 4.15 1.54
N GLU A 136 16.27 5.44 1.61
CA GLU A 136 16.91 6.04 2.79
C GLU A 136 16.01 5.87 4.03
N GLY A 137 16.59 5.37 5.12
CA GLY A 137 15.88 5.11 6.37
C GLY A 137 15.18 3.74 6.44
N TRP A 138 15.09 3.00 5.32
CA TRP A 138 14.37 1.72 5.22
C TRP A 138 15.26 0.58 4.73
N PRO A 139 16.08 -0.03 5.59
CA PRO A 139 16.98 -1.13 5.21
C PRO A 139 16.22 -2.32 4.63
N GLY A 140 16.65 -2.83 3.47
CA GLY A 140 15.98 -3.94 2.77
C GLY A 140 14.91 -3.50 1.78
N GLU A 141 14.60 -2.20 1.72
CA GLU A 141 13.65 -1.62 0.76
C GLU A 141 14.38 -0.91 -0.37
N LYS A 142 13.94 -1.11 -1.60
CA LYS A 142 14.54 -0.54 -2.81
C LYS A 142 13.49 0.03 -3.73
N TRP A 143 13.78 1.18 -4.33
CA TRP A 143 12.95 1.76 -5.37
C TRP A 143 12.82 0.81 -6.58
N LEU A 144 11.69 0.90 -7.28
CA LEU A 144 11.42 0.12 -8.49
C LEU A 144 11.54 0.97 -9.76
N ASP A 145 12.01 0.36 -10.85
CA ASP A 145 11.85 0.93 -12.20
C ASP A 145 10.42 0.75 -12.68
N ILE A 146 9.55 1.69 -12.32
CA ILE A 146 8.11 1.65 -12.61
C ILE A 146 7.78 1.72 -14.11
N ARG A 147 8.76 2.05 -14.97
CA ARG A 147 8.60 2.01 -16.44
C ARG A 147 8.48 0.59 -16.97
N ARG A 148 8.96 -0.39 -16.20
CA ARG A 148 8.96 -1.80 -16.57
C ARG A 148 7.65 -2.50 -16.20
N LEU A 149 6.54 -1.95 -16.74
CA LEU A 149 5.21 -2.56 -16.55
C LEU A 149 5.16 -4.02 -17.05
N ASP A 150 5.95 -4.36 -18.06
CA ASP A 150 6.09 -5.73 -18.56
C ASP A 150 6.53 -6.73 -17.47
N LEU A 151 7.29 -6.29 -16.49
CA LEU A 151 7.79 -7.09 -15.38
C LEU A 151 6.98 -6.91 -14.09
N LEU A 152 6.51 -5.68 -13.83
CA LEU A 152 5.83 -5.35 -12.58
C LEU A 152 4.35 -5.70 -12.59
N ALA A 153 3.67 -5.60 -13.74
CA ALA A 153 2.24 -5.83 -13.83
C ALA A 153 1.80 -7.19 -13.27
N PRO A 154 2.47 -8.34 -13.57
CA PRO A 154 2.05 -9.63 -13.00
C PRO A 154 2.21 -9.72 -11.47
N ILE A 155 3.11 -8.90 -10.88
CA ILE A 155 3.32 -8.85 -9.43
C ILE A 155 2.23 -8.03 -8.78
N VAL A 156 1.98 -6.82 -9.30
CA VAL A 156 0.92 -5.93 -8.82
C VAL A 156 -0.45 -6.59 -8.95
N GLU A 157 -0.74 -7.23 -10.10
CA GLU A 157 -1.98 -7.97 -10.31
C GLU A 157 -2.18 -9.06 -9.25
N ALA A 158 -1.12 -9.79 -8.91
CA ALA A 158 -1.19 -10.82 -7.87
C ALA A 158 -1.43 -10.23 -6.47
N ARG A 159 -0.84 -9.06 -6.13
CA ARG A 159 -1.08 -8.35 -4.88
C ARG A 159 -2.52 -7.86 -4.80
N LEU A 160 -3.03 -7.23 -5.85
CA LEU A 160 -4.43 -6.80 -5.93
C LEU A 160 -5.40 -8.00 -5.86
N GLY A 161 -5.08 -9.10 -6.56
CA GLY A 161 -5.83 -10.33 -6.44
C GLY A 161 -5.80 -10.93 -5.03
N LEU A 162 -4.69 -10.77 -4.29
CA LEU A 162 -4.63 -11.15 -2.88
C LEU A 162 -5.55 -10.27 -2.02
N ALA A 163 -5.53 -8.94 -2.24
CA ALA A 163 -6.40 -8.00 -1.54
C ALA A 163 -7.89 -8.36 -1.76
N ALA A 164 -8.30 -8.58 -3.01
CA ALA A 164 -9.67 -8.98 -3.34
C ALA A 164 -10.06 -10.31 -2.67
N ARG A 165 -9.17 -11.33 -2.69
CA ARG A 165 -9.44 -12.62 -2.03
C ARG A 165 -9.48 -12.53 -0.51
N LYS A 166 -8.74 -11.62 0.11
CA LYS A 166 -8.80 -11.37 1.57
C LYS A 166 -10.05 -10.59 1.96
N GLY A 167 -10.72 -9.95 1.00
CA GLY A 167 -11.92 -9.16 1.21
C GLY A 167 -11.64 -7.68 1.45
N CYS A 168 -10.47 -7.13 1.10
CA CYS A 168 -10.24 -5.70 1.19
C CYS A 168 -11.28 -4.95 0.36
N ASP A 169 -11.79 -3.82 0.87
CA ASP A 169 -12.70 -2.93 0.10
C ASP A 169 -11.91 -2.06 -0.89
N GLY A 170 -10.66 -1.75 -0.52
CA GLY A 170 -9.76 -0.97 -1.36
C GLY A 170 -8.31 -1.18 -0.97
N VAL A 171 -7.42 -0.53 -1.70
CA VAL A 171 -5.97 -0.64 -1.51
C VAL A 171 -5.31 0.73 -1.33
N ASP A 172 -4.24 0.74 -0.57
CA ASP A 172 -3.37 1.88 -0.32
C ASP A 172 -1.96 1.55 -0.82
N PRO A 173 -1.68 1.73 -2.12
CA PRO A 173 -0.38 1.47 -2.71
C PRO A 173 0.61 2.58 -2.35
N ASP A 174 1.72 2.24 -1.70
CA ASP A 174 2.73 3.18 -1.25
C ASP A 174 3.88 3.36 -2.24
N ASN A 175 4.71 4.39 -2.00
CA ASN A 175 5.91 4.75 -2.75
C ASN A 175 5.64 5.06 -4.23
N VAL A 176 4.50 5.68 -4.50
CA VAL A 176 4.02 6.00 -5.85
C VAL A 176 4.39 7.41 -6.33
N ASN A 177 5.50 7.94 -5.82
CA ASN A 177 6.10 9.24 -6.18
C ASN A 177 7.60 9.12 -6.49
N GLY A 178 8.04 7.98 -7.02
CA GLY A 178 9.45 7.70 -7.28
C GLY A 178 10.14 8.72 -8.20
N TYR A 179 9.40 9.39 -9.10
CA TYR A 179 9.96 10.39 -10.02
C TYR A 179 10.61 11.59 -9.32
N ASP A 180 10.16 11.90 -8.10
CA ASP A 180 10.68 12.98 -7.25
C ASP A 180 11.75 12.48 -6.26
N ASN A 181 12.24 11.27 -6.43
CA ASN A 181 13.18 10.61 -5.53
C ASN A 181 14.43 10.11 -6.28
N ASP A 182 15.53 9.95 -5.56
CA ASP A 182 16.75 9.35 -6.12
C ASP A 182 16.65 7.82 -6.18
N THR A 183 15.83 7.34 -7.09
CA THR A 183 15.54 5.91 -7.25
C THR A 183 16.68 5.11 -7.91
N GLY A 184 17.67 5.78 -8.50
CA GLY A 184 18.68 5.15 -9.37
C GLY A 184 18.22 4.96 -10.82
N PHE A 185 16.98 5.33 -11.13
CA PHE A 185 16.40 5.34 -12.48
C PHE A 185 16.02 6.76 -12.89
N PRO A 186 16.14 7.12 -14.15
CA PRO A 186 15.71 8.44 -14.63
C PRO A 186 14.18 8.46 -14.85
N LEU A 187 13.43 8.31 -13.76
CA LEU A 187 11.97 8.39 -13.80
C LEU A 187 11.53 9.81 -14.08
N THR A 188 10.53 9.96 -14.91
CA THR A 188 9.92 11.24 -15.25
C THR A 188 8.54 11.38 -14.60
N TYR A 189 8.03 12.61 -14.54
CA TYR A 189 6.65 12.90 -14.14
C TYR A 189 5.64 12.03 -14.92
N ASP A 190 5.81 11.92 -16.24
CA ASP A 190 4.90 11.15 -17.09
C ASP A 190 5.01 9.63 -16.88
N ASP A 191 6.19 9.13 -16.52
CA ASP A 191 6.36 7.72 -16.15
C ASP A 191 5.54 7.40 -14.88
N GLN A 192 5.57 8.30 -13.89
CA GLN A 192 4.82 8.13 -12.65
C GLN A 192 3.31 8.21 -12.89
N ILE A 193 2.83 9.20 -13.65
CA ILE A 193 1.42 9.29 -14.06
C ILE A 193 0.98 7.99 -14.72
N THR A 194 1.76 7.49 -15.67
CA THR A 194 1.44 6.25 -16.40
C THR A 194 1.30 5.08 -15.43
N TYR A 195 2.24 4.95 -14.49
CA TYR A 195 2.22 3.90 -13.49
C TYR A 195 1.03 4.02 -12.52
N ASN A 196 0.77 5.22 -11.99
CA ASN A 196 -0.30 5.46 -11.04
C ASN A 196 -1.69 5.24 -11.68
N VAL A 197 -1.89 5.67 -12.93
CA VAL A 197 -3.12 5.39 -13.70
C VAL A 197 -3.27 3.89 -13.95
N PHE A 198 -2.18 3.18 -14.25
CA PHE A 198 -2.20 1.71 -14.39
C PHE A 198 -2.63 1.02 -13.08
N LEU A 199 -2.10 1.44 -11.93
CA LEU A 199 -2.49 0.90 -10.62
C LEU A 199 -4.00 1.10 -10.37
N ALA A 200 -4.50 2.32 -10.62
CA ALA A 200 -5.90 2.65 -10.43
C ALA A 200 -6.81 1.82 -11.33
N TRP A 201 -6.48 1.74 -12.62
CA TRP A 201 -7.24 0.92 -13.58
C TRP A 201 -7.27 -0.56 -13.16
N LEU A 202 -6.15 -1.10 -12.72
CA LEU A 202 -6.04 -2.50 -12.34
C LEU A 202 -6.83 -2.80 -11.05
N ALA A 203 -6.75 -1.93 -10.04
CA ALA A 203 -7.53 -2.05 -8.79
C ALA A 203 -9.04 -2.01 -9.08
N HIS A 204 -9.50 -1.04 -9.83
CA HIS A 204 -10.90 -0.91 -10.21
C HIS A 204 -11.40 -2.12 -11.03
N SER A 205 -10.57 -2.68 -11.92
CA SER A 205 -10.92 -3.87 -12.69
C SER A 205 -11.14 -5.11 -11.82
N GLN A 206 -10.55 -5.13 -10.62
CA GLN A 206 -10.71 -6.19 -9.63
C GLN A 206 -11.79 -5.88 -8.57
N GLY A 207 -12.53 -4.77 -8.73
CA GLY A 207 -13.59 -4.37 -7.81
C GLY A 207 -13.07 -3.76 -6.50
N LEU A 208 -11.83 -3.27 -6.49
CA LEU A 208 -11.20 -2.60 -5.36
C LEU A 208 -11.19 -1.08 -5.58
N ALA A 209 -11.53 -0.32 -4.56
CA ALA A 209 -11.23 1.12 -4.54
C ALA A 209 -9.72 1.34 -4.31
N ILE A 210 -9.21 2.55 -4.61
CA ILE A 210 -7.77 2.83 -4.50
C ILE A 210 -7.50 4.24 -3.98
N GLY A 211 -6.52 4.37 -3.07
CA GLY A 211 -5.97 5.62 -2.58
C GLY A 211 -4.74 6.07 -3.34
N LEU A 212 -4.59 7.39 -3.51
CA LEU A 212 -3.31 7.99 -3.87
C LEU A 212 -2.50 8.20 -2.58
N LYS A 213 -1.28 7.67 -2.52
CA LYS A 213 -0.39 7.91 -1.39
C LYS A 213 0.58 9.04 -1.70
N ASN A 214 0.54 10.10 -0.88
CA ASN A 214 1.38 11.27 -1.07
C ASN A 214 1.27 11.87 -2.50
N ASP A 215 2.35 11.96 -3.28
CA ASP A 215 2.40 12.37 -4.70
C ASP A 215 1.61 13.67 -5.01
N LEU A 216 1.87 14.70 -4.22
CA LEU A 216 1.05 15.91 -4.16
C LEU A 216 1.05 16.72 -5.46
N GLU A 217 2.18 16.76 -6.17
CA GLU A 217 2.33 17.54 -7.40
C GLU A 217 1.50 16.95 -8.55
N GLN A 218 1.25 15.64 -8.51
CA GLN A 218 0.48 14.95 -9.55
C GLN A 218 -1.03 14.88 -9.27
N ILE A 219 -1.50 15.42 -8.12
CA ILE A 219 -2.94 15.46 -7.79
C ILE A 219 -3.80 16.03 -8.91
N PRO A 220 -3.44 17.12 -9.62
CA PRO A 220 -4.28 17.66 -10.69
C PRO A 220 -4.59 16.65 -11.80
N ASP A 221 -3.62 15.79 -12.14
CA ASP A 221 -3.73 14.79 -13.19
C ASP A 221 -4.33 13.47 -12.69
N LEU A 222 -4.06 13.11 -11.42
CA LEU A 222 -4.44 11.82 -10.83
C LEU A 222 -5.79 11.82 -10.11
N LEU A 223 -6.29 12.98 -9.69
CA LEU A 223 -7.56 13.10 -8.98
C LEU A 223 -8.73 12.35 -9.64
N PRO A 224 -8.89 12.28 -10.99
CA PRO A 224 -9.99 11.54 -11.61
C PRO A 224 -9.93 10.03 -11.40
N TYR A 225 -8.75 9.47 -11.13
CA TYR A 225 -8.51 8.03 -11.10
C TYR A 225 -8.52 7.43 -9.69
N PHE A 226 -8.33 8.24 -8.64
CA PHE A 226 -8.21 7.77 -7.27
C PHE A 226 -9.44 8.12 -6.43
N ASP A 227 -9.84 7.24 -5.51
CA ASP A 227 -11.07 7.36 -4.74
C ASP A 227 -10.89 8.16 -3.45
N TRP A 228 -9.67 8.21 -2.91
CA TRP A 228 -9.23 9.03 -1.78
C TRP A 228 -7.75 9.38 -1.92
N ILE A 229 -7.26 10.20 -1.01
CA ILE A 229 -5.84 10.42 -0.83
C ILE A 229 -5.46 10.16 0.62
N LEU A 230 -4.29 9.51 0.84
CA LEU A 230 -3.62 9.41 2.13
C LEU A 230 -2.28 10.13 2.04
N ASN A 231 -2.09 11.10 2.92
CA ASN A 231 -0.84 11.86 2.98
C ASN A 231 -0.23 11.79 4.38
N GLU A 232 1.09 11.80 4.42
CA GLU A 232 1.87 11.85 5.64
C GLU A 232 2.60 13.19 5.74
N GLU A 233 2.53 13.81 6.94
CA GLU A 233 3.30 14.99 7.34
C GLU A 233 2.98 16.30 6.59
N CYS A 234 1.80 16.45 5.96
CA CYS A 234 1.52 17.69 5.23
C CYS A 234 1.48 18.93 6.10
N PHE A 235 1.14 18.82 7.40
CA PHE A 235 1.21 19.96 8.33
C PHE A 235 2.65 20.27 8.72
N THR A 236 3.45 19.24 9.02
CA THR A 236 4.89 19.39 9.27
C THR A 236 5.58 20.07 8.09
N ARG A 237 5.23 19.71 6.86
CA ARG A 237 5.81 20.25 5.61
C ARG A 237 5.12 21.51 5.08
N GLN A 238 4.00 21.93 5.71
CA GLN A 238 3.20 23.09 5.32
C GLN A 238 2.60 23.02 3.90
N GLU A 239 2.27 21.82 3.44
CA GLU A 239 1.81 21.53 2.07
C GLU A 239 0.37 20.97 1.99
N CYS A 240 -0.37 20.95 3.11
CA CYS A 240 -1.74 20.40 3.18
C CYS A 240 -2.72 21.03 2.18
N HIS A 241 -2.44 22.23 1.68
CA HIS A 241 -3.31 22.89 0.70
C HIS A 241 -3.40 22.14 -0.63
N HIS A 242 -2.40 21.33 -0.98
CA HIS A 242 -2.43 20.47 -2.16
C HIS A 242 -3.52 19.40 -2.11
N LEU A 243 -3.99 19.02 -0.91
CA LEU A 243 -5.01 17.99 -0.71
C LEU A 243 -6.44 18.48 -0.93
N LEU A 244 -6.66 19.81 -0.94
CA LEU A 244 -7.99 20.42 -1.06
C LEU A 244 -8.78 20.01 -2.32
N PRO A 245 -8.16 19.73 -3.48
CA PRO A 245 -8.88 19.24 -4.64
C PRO A 245 -9.67 17.95 -4.38
N PHE A 246 -9.17 17.02 -3.54
CA PHE A 246 -9.92 15.82 -3.13
C PHE A 246 -11.17 16.19 -2.33
N ILE A 247 -11.06 17.10 -1.35
CA ILE A 247 -12.21 17.59 -0.58
C ILE A 247 -13.25 18.23 -1.51
N GLN A 248 -12.82 19.07 -2.46
CA GLN A 248 -13.69 19.74 -3.41
C GLN A 248 -14.38 18.75 -4.35
N ALA A 249 -13.72 17.65 -4.68
CA ALA A 249 -14.28 16.56 -5.48
C ALA A 249 -15.20 15.61 -4.66
N GLY A 250 -15.41 15.87 -3.37
CA GLY A 250 -16.21 15.00 -2.49
C GLY A 250 -15.49 13.71 -2.08
N LYS A 251 -14.17 13.63 -2.31
CA LYS A 251 -13.35 12.45 -1.99
C LYS A 251 -12.70 12.60 -0.61
N PRO A 252 -12.60 11.51 0.19
CA PRO A 252 -11.97 11.57 1.50
C PRO A 252 -10.48 11.88 1.42
N VAL A 253 -10.02 12.65 2.40
CA VAL A 253 -8.60 12.94 2.65
C VAL A 253 -8.24 12.37 4.01
N PHE A 254 -7.25 11.49 4.05
CA PHE A 254 -6.66 10.92 5.24
C PHE A 254 -5.27 11.52 5.44
N VAL A 255 -4.97 11.95 6.66
CA VAL A 255 -3.68 12.57 6.99
C VAL A 255 -3.11 11.92 8.24
N VAL A 256 -1.82 11.64 8.21
CA VAL A 256 -1.04 11.16 9.36
C VAL A 256 0.07 12.16 9.66
N GLU A 257 0.17 12.56 10.92
CA GLU A 257 1.29 13.33 11.44
C GLU A 257 2.00 12.52 12.54
N TYR A 258 3.32 12.68 12.62
CA TYR A 258 4.16 11.94 13.56
C TYR A 258 4.79 12.84 14.60
N GLU A 259 5.42 13.93 14.19
CA GLU A 259 6.22 14.81 15.05
C GLU A 259 5.44 16.05 15.53
N THR A 260 4.53 16.58 14.70
CA THR A 260 3.74 17.77 15.05
C THR A 260 2.69 17.43 16.09
N PRO A 261 2.69 18.10 17.27
CA PRO A 261 1.72 17.82 18.32
C PRO A 261 0.26 18.01 17.85
N PRO A 262 -0.69 17.12 18.26
CA PRO A 262 -2.09 17.19 17.81
C PRO A 262 -2.76 18.54 18.05
N GLN A 263 -2.41 19.24 19.12
CA GLN A 263 -2.96 20.56 19.46
C GLN A 263 -2.62 21.64 18.43
N GLU A 264 -1.52 21.45 17.69
CA GLU A 264 -1.03 22.43 16.72
C GLU A 264 -1.69 22.27 15.35
N PHE A 265 -2.01 21.04 14.93
CA PHE A 265 -2.53 20.79 13.58
C PHE A 265 -3.99 20.33 13.53
N CYS A 266 -4.49 19.61 14.54
CA CYS A 266 -5.83 19.02 14.48
C CYS A 266 -6.96 20.05 14.31
N PRO A 267 -6.95 21.26 14.95
CA PRO A 267 -7.97 22.24 14.70
C PRO A 267 -8.04 22.66 13.22
N GLN A 268 -6.89 22.85 12.60
CA GLN A 268 -6.80 23.22 11.18
C GLN A 268 -7.22 22.05 10.28
N ALA A 269 -6.79 20.80 10.58
CA ALA A 269 -7.20 19.62 9.84
C ALA A 269 -8.73 19.45 9.81
N ASN A 270 -9.38 19.68 10.97
CA ASN A 270 -10.83 19.64 11.08
C ASN A 270 -11.51 20.73 10.24
N GLN A 271 -10.93 21.95 10.20
CA GLN A 271 -11.43 23.05 9.38
C GLN A 271 -11.30 22.75 7.89
N MET A 272 -10.21 22.07 7.48
CA MET A 272 -9.98 21.65 6.09
C MET A 272 -10.83 20.43 5.69
N GLY A 273 -11.51 19.77 6.65
CA GLY A 273 -12.35 18.61 6.41
C GLY A 273 -11.58 17.29 6.28
N PHE A 274 -10.35 17.25 6.78
CA PHE A 274 -9.49 16.07 6.73
C PHE A 274 -9.83 15.07 7.83
N ASN A 275 -9.63 13.79 7.55
CA ASN A 275 -9.61 12.72 8.54
C ASN A 275 -8.16 12.56 9.00
N ALA A 276 -7.75 13.32 10.03
CA ALA A 276 -6.36 13.38 10.43
C ALA A 276 -6.11 12.65 11.76
N LEU A 277 -4.97 11.96 11.83
CA LEU A 277 -4.47 11.25 13.00
C LEU A 277 -3.05 11.73 13.35
N HIS A 278 -2.75 11.73 14.64
CA HIS A 278 -1.38 11.70 15.12
C HIS A 278 -1.02 10.25 15.46
N LYS A 279 0.07 9.78 14.92
CA LYS A 279 0.55 8.40 15.05
C LYS A 279 2.00 8.38 15.55
N LYS A 280 2.51 7.20 15.78
CA LYS A 280 3.94 6.92 15.91
C LYS A 280 4.44 6.31 14.60
N TRP A 281 5.72 6.43 14.35
CA TRP A 281 6.38 5.85 13.16
C TRP A 281 6.21 4.33 13.03
N GLU A 282 6.06 3.63 14.16
CA GLU A 282 5.83 2.19 14.18
C GLU A 282 4.45 1.78 13.67
N LEU A 283 3.55 2.73 13.46
CA LEU A 283 2.16 2.52 13.06
C LEU A 283 1.50 1.38 13.89
N ASP A 284 1.68 1.46 15.21
CA ASP A 284 1.08 0.57 16.20
C ASP A 284 -0.39 0.93 16.51
N ALA A 285 -0.96 0.38 17.56
CA ALA A 285 -2.32 0.67 18.00
C ALA A 285 -2.53 2.10 18.51
N TYR A 286 -1.44 2.84 18.85
CA TYR A 286 -1.54 4.24 19.28
C TYR A 286 -2.17 5.10 18.19
N ARG A 287 -3.11 5.95 18.60
CA ARG A 287 -3.70 6.98 17.74
C ARG A 287 -4.22 8.15 18.57
N THR A 288 -4.10 9.35 18.06
CA THR A 288 -4.87 10.50 18.53
C THR A 288 -5.70 11.00 17.34
N ASP A 289 -7.02 10.94 17.47
CA ASP A 289 -7.95 11.34 16.42
C ASP A 289 -8.20 12.84 16.50
N CYS A 290 -7.97 13.57 15.42
CA CYS A 290 -8.21 15.00 15.35
C CYS A 290 -9.68 15.39 15.53
N GLN A 291 -10.63 14.48 15.33
CA GLN A 291 -12.04 14.75 15.60
C GLN A 291 -12.34 15.06 17.08
N GLN A 292 -11.42 14.73 17.99
CA GLN A 292 -11.53 15.08 19.43
C GLN A 292 -11.16 16.55 19.71
N PHE A 293 -10.60 17.27 18.75
CA PHE A 293 -10.19 18.67 18.89
C PHE A 293 -11.22 19.55 18.22
N SER A 294 -11.65 20.60 18.95
CA SER A 294 -12.55 21.60 18.37
C SER A 294 -11.85 22.35 17.24
N ALA A 295 -12.59 22.68 16.19
CA ALA A 295 -12.11 23.68 15.23
C ALA A 295 -11.99 25.04 15.92
N PRO A 296 -11.02 25.88 15.51
CA PRO A 296 -10.80 27.18 16.10
C PRO A 296 -11.99 28.14 15.93
#